data_5af66f171537970f2790ba51fa47d761
#
_entry.id   5af66f171537970f2790ba51fa47d761
#
_cell.length_a   1.000
_cell.length_b   1.000
_cell.length_c   1.000
_cell.angle_alpha   90.00
_cell.angle_beta   90.00
_cell.angle_gamma   90.00
#
_symmetry.space_group_name_H-M   'P 1'
#
loop_
_entity.id
_entity.type
_entity.pdbx_description
1 polymer ?
#
loop_
_entity_poly.entity_id
_entity_poly.type
_entity_poly.pdbx_seq_one_letter_code
_entity_poly.pdbx_strand_id
1 'polypeptide(L)'
;MTTPKVSTIKRGGARFYVNPDDGKIKVPGVTSIIGMLPKEFLRYWAAKEVAQTAVDELGTVVSMVLRDPSAAVDHLKKAPDRNTRKAADTGTAAHDLFERMAKGETLGRVHPDLEPFVRHFDEFLTTVKPEYHFMEETVWSDTHEYAGSFDAFAEIDGEKLWMDNKTTRSGIHEEVGIQLAAYRFADSIIRNDGGRIPMPKADGGAVLHVRPEGWKLVPVRCDEELFEIFLHLREIFRYEKEIKSTIVGREVASGPAEATTSGSKRRAPRAKAI
;
A
#
# COMPACT_ATOMS: atom_id res chain seq x y z
N MET A 1 -13.10 5.69 -6.85
CA MET A 1 -12.28 6.23 -5.76
C MET A 1 -12.70 7.65 -5.50
N THR A 2 -13.34 7.88 -4.38
CA THR A 2 -13.40 9.23 -3.84
C THR A 2 -11.96 9.65 -3.59
N THR A 3 -11.49 10.69 -4.27
CA THR A 3 -10.16 11.21 -4.03
C THR A 3 -10.09 11.62 -2.57
N PRO A 4 -9.18 11.05 -1.74
CA PRO A 4 -9.05 11.46 -0.36
C PRO A 4 -8.90 12.98 -0.34
N LYS A 5 -9.65 13.67 0.49
CA LYS A 5 -9.52 15.13 0.59
C LYS A 5 -8.16 15.57 1.13
N VAL A 6 -7.45 14.65 1.80
CA VAL A 6 -6.05 14.83 2.13
C VAL A 6 -5.21 14.48 0.93
N SER A 7 -4.60 15.49 0.32
CA SER A 7 -3.74 15.31 -0.86
C SER A 7 -2.51 14.48 -0.51
N THR A 8 -2.05 13.68 -1.48
CA THR A 8 -0.86 12.85 -1.31
C THR A 8 0.18 13.12 -2.39
N ILE A 9 1.46 12.98 -2.02
CA ILE A 9 2.58 13.02 -2.96
C ILE A 9 3.39 11.73 -2.87
N LYS A 10 4.06 11.36 -3.97
CA LYS A 10 5.02 10.25 -3.98
C LYS A 10 6.44 10.81 -4.00
N ARG A 11 7.29 10.38 -3.06
CA ARG A 11 8.71 10.75 -2.96
C ARG A 11 9.53 9.54 -2.57
N GLY A 12 10.57 9.22 -3.34
CA GLY A 12 11.46 8.09 -3.06
C GLY A 12 10.74 6.73 -2.92
N GLY A 13 9.70 6.52 -3.73
CA GLY A 13 8.89 5.29 -3.70
C GLY A 13 7.86 5.22 -2.57
N ALA A 14 7.83 6.18 -1.65
CA ALA A 14 6.88 6.26 -0.55
C ALA A 14 5.77 7.29 -0.81
N ARG A 15 4.59 7.03 -0.23
CA ARG A 15 3.47 7.99 -0.20
C ARG A 15 3.59 8.86 1.04
N PHE A 16 3.39 10.16 0.85
CA PHE A 16 3.27 11.14 1.92
C PHE A 16 1.92 11.84 1.83
N TYR A 17 1.30 12.07 2.97
CA TYR A 17 0.08 12.86 3.10
C TYR A 17 0.48 14.30 3.40
N VAL A 18 -0.23 15.26 2.77
CA VAL A 18 -0.02 16.68 2.96
C VAL A 18 -1.05 17.19 3.96
N ASN A 19 -0.60 17.85 5.03
CA ASN A 19 -1.52 18.41 6.02
C ASN A 19 -2.46 19.42 5.34
N PRO A 20 -3.78 19.27 5.44
CA PRO A 20 -4.72 20.20 4.81
C PRO A 20 -4.70 21.60 5.43
N ASP A 21 -4.30 21.73 6.71
CA ASP A 21 -4.23 23.00 7.43
C ASP A 21 -2.90 23.72 7.18
N ASP A 22 -1.81 22.96 6.96
CA ASP A 22 -0.50 23.48 6.57
C ASP A 22 0.14 22.59 5.49
N GLY A 23 0.00 22.98 4.25
CA GLY A 23 0.54 22.25 3.09
C GLY A 23 2.06 22.08 3.07
N LYS A 24 2.82 22.69 4.00
CA LYS A 24 4.26 22.47 4.17
C LYS A 24 4.54 21.17 4.94
N ILE A 25 3.66 20.81 5.87
CA ILE A 25 3.78 19.59 6.67
C ILE A 25 3.39 18.39 5.81
N LYS A 26 4.29 17.40 5.75
CA LYS A 26 4.09 16.16 5.01
C LYS A 26 4.53 14.99 5.86
N VAL A 27 3.64 14.05 6.09
CA VAL A 27 3.90 12.87 6.89
C VAL A 27 3.82 11.60 6.05
N PRO A 28 4.64 10.57 6.33
CA PRO A 28 4.59 9.31 5.60
C PRO A 28 3.28 8.57 5.81
N GLY A 29 2.87 7.82 4.79
CA GLY A 29 1.69 6.97 4.85
C GLY A 29 1.93 5.67 5.62
N VAL A 30 0.93 5.21 6.38
CA VAL A 30 0.96 3.95 7.15
C VAL A 30 1.48 2.79 6.30
N THR A 31 0.94 2.58 5.10
CA THR A 31 1.39 1.49 4.20
C THR A 31 2.83 1.65 3.73
N SER A 32 3.36 2.89 3.64
CA SER A 32 4.76 3.14 3.30
C SER A 32 5.70 2.80 4.46
N ILE A 33 5.26 3.03 5.69
CA ILE A 33 5.98 2.68 6.93
C ILE A 33 6.00 1.15 7.09
N ILE A 34 4.87 0.47 6.96
CA ILE A 34 4.77 -1.00 7.02
C ILE A 34 5.61 -1.67 5.91
N GLY A 35 5.79 -0.97 4.80
CA GLY A 35 6.70 -1.41 3.73
C GLY A 35 8.16 -1.58 4.16
N MET A 36 8.55 -1.17 5.38
CA MET A 36 9.88 -1.42 5.96
C MET A 36 10.01 -2.84 6.54
N LEU A 37 8.92 -3.59 6.71
CA LEU A 37 8.98 -4.98 7.08
C LEU A 37 9.76 -5.79 6.02
N PRO A 38 10.64 -6.71 6.45
CA PRO A 38 11.32 -7.62 5.54
C PRO A 38 10.29 -8.50 4.79
N LYS A 39 10.41 -8.55 3.48
CA LYS A 39 9.54 -9.39 2.63
C LYS A 39 10.41 -10.34 1.80
N GLU A 40 11.12 -11.24 2.48
CA GLU A 40 12.06 -12.16 1.81
C GLU A 40 11.39 -13.04 0.76
N PHE A 41 10.14 -13.43 0.98
CA PHE A 41 9.37 -14.23 0.03
C PHE A 41 9.21 -13.55 -1.34
N LEU A 42 9.26 -12.21 -1.40
CA LEU A 42 9.13 -11.46 -2.68
C LEU A 42 10.25 -11.79 -3.66
N ARG A 43 11.45 -12.14 -3.18
CA ARG A 43 12.56 -12.56 -4.07
C ARG A 43 12.24 -13.86 -4.79
N TYR A 44 11.74 -14.83 -4.03
CA TYR A 44 11.37 -16.14 -4.58
C TYR A 44 10.15 -16.04 -5.48
N TRP A 45 9.16 -15.25 -5.04
CA TRP A 45 7.99 -14.97 -5.87
C TRP A 45 8.37 -14.28 -7.17
N ALA A 46 9.19 -13.23 -7.14
CA ALA A 46 9.63 -12.53 -8.35
C ALA A 46 10.42 -13.43 -9.31
N ALA A 47 11.30 -14.27 -8.78
CA ALA A 47 12.03 -15.25 -9.59
C ALA A 47 11.08 -16.25 -10.25
N LYS A 48 10.07 -16.74 -9.52
CA LYS A 48 9.03 -17.63 -10.05
C LYS A 48 8.23 -16.95 -11.16
N GLU A 49 7.79 -15.70 -10.97
CA GLU A 49 7.04 -14.93 -11.97
C GLU A 49 7.83 -14.73 -13.27
N VAL A 50 9.13 -14.45 -13.17
CA VAL A 50 10.01 -14.34 -14.34
C VAL A 50 10.10 -15.68 -15.06
N ALA A 51 10.34 -16.77 -14.34
CA ALA A 51 10.46 -18.12 -14.94
C ALA A 51 9.12 -18.56 -15.56
N GLN A 52 8.00 -18.34 -14.88
CA GLN A 52 6.67 -18.69 -15.38
C GLN A 52 6.35 -17.91 -16.65
N THR A 53 6.61 -16.59 -16.67
CA THR A 53 6.41 -15.76 -17.86
C THR A 53 7.25 -16.25 -19.03
N ALA A 54 8.49 -16.70 -18.80
CA ALA A 54 9.34 -17.24 -19.84
C ALA A 54 8.77 -18.53 -20.48
N VAL A 55 8.08 -19.35 -19.67
CA VAL A 55 7.42 -20.58 -20.15
C VAL A 55 6.11 -20.25 -20.86
N ASP A 56 5.27 -19.42 -20.24
CA ASP A 56 3.92 -19.12 -20.75
C ASP A 56 3.98 -18.30 -22.06
N GLU A 57 4.99 -17.43 -22.21
CA GLU A 57 5.17 -16.56 -23.37
C GLU A 57 6.35 -17.01 -24.24
N LEU A 58 6.71 -18.29 -24.25
CA LEU A 58 7.93 -18.83 -24.89
C LEU A 58 8.10 -18.33 -26.33
N GLY A 59 7.06 -18.39 -27.16
CA GLY A 59 7.12 -17.94 -28.55
C GLY A 59 7.44 -16.46 -28.69
N THR A 60 6.86 -15.63 -27.84
CA THR A 60 7.13 -14.20 -27.81
C THR A 60 8.55 -13.90 -27.34
N VAL A 61 9.00 -14.58 -26.31
CA VAL A 61 10.35 -14.43 -25.74
C VAL A 61 11.40 -14.85 -26.80
N VAL A 62 11.23 -15.98 -27.46
CA VAL A 62 12.14 -16.42 -28.54
C VAL A 62 12.18 -15.40 -29.68
N SER A 63 11.03 -14.89 -30.11
CA SER A 63 10.97 -13.84 -31.14
C SER A 63 11.71 -12.57 -30.74
N MET A 64 11.58 -12.16 -29.46
CA MET A 64 12.32 -11.01 -28.91
C MET A 64 13.82 -11.27 -28.88
N VAL A 65 14.25 -12.43 -28.40
CA VAL A 65 15.69 -12.82 -28.34
C VAL A 65 16.35 -12.78 -29.71
N LEU A 66 15.67 -13.24 -30.76
CA LEU A 66 16.19 -13.23 -32.12
C LEU A 66 16.34 -11.82 -32.71
N ARG A 67 15.55 -10.84 -32.23
CA ARG A 67 15.58 -9.45 -32.73
C ARG A 67 16.46 -8.56 -31.84
N ASP A 68 16.24 -8.63 -30.55
CA ASP A 68 16.90 -7.81 -29.52
C ASP A 68 16.88 -8.57 -28.18
N PRO A 69 17.99 -9.27 -27.85
CA PRO A 69 18.12 -9.99 -26.57
C PRO A 69 17.89 -9.09 -25.34
N SER A 70 18.26 -7.81 -25.44
CA SER A 70 18.11 -6.85 -24.33
C SER A 70 16.64 -6.57 -24.05
N ALA A 71 15.82 -6.43 -25.11
CA ALA A 71 14.37 -6.27 -24.98
C ALA A 71 13.71 -7.50 -24.34
N ALA A 72 14.18 -8.72 -24.65
CA ALA A 72 13.69 -9.94 -24.01
C ALA A 72 13.98 -9.96 -22.50
N VAL A 73 15.21 -9.60 -22.09
CA VAL A 73 15.59 -9.48 -20.68
C VAL A 73 14.73 -8.44 -19.96
N ASP A 74 14.53 -7.28 -20.58
CA ASP A 74 13.69 -6.21 -19.99
C ASP A 74 12.21 -6.62 -19.88
N HIS A 75 11.70 -7.36 -20.85
CA HIS A 75 10.35 -7.90 -20.83
C HIS A 75 10.16 -8.87 -19.65
N LEU A 76 11.04 -9.83 -19.50
CA LEU A 76 11.00 -10.83 -18.43
C LEU A 76 11.20 -10.17 -17.05
N LYS A 77 12.19 -9.29 -16.91
CA LYS A 77 12.48 -8.57 -15.67
C LYS A 77 11.29 -7.79 -15.13
N LYS A 78 10.42 -7.29 -16.01
CA LYS A 78 9.22 -6.51 -15.65
C LYS A 78 7.98 -7.37 -15.39
N ALA A 79 8.05 -8.69 -15.52
CA ALA A 79 6.90 -9.58 -15.30
C ALA A 79 6.30 -9.46 -13.89
N PRO A 80 7.10 -9.45 -12.78
CA PRO A 80 6.55 -9.27 -11.44
C PRO A 80 5.79 -7.94 -11.29
N ASP A 81 6.33 -6.86 -11.84
CA ASP A 81 5.68 -5.53 -11.76
C ASP A 81 4.35 -5.48 -12.53
N ARG A 82 4.28 -6.14 -13.69
CA ARG A 82 3.03 -6.23 -14.47
C ARG A 82 1.95 -6.97 -13.70
N ASN A 83 2.29 -8.11 -13.08
CA ASN A 83 1.35 -8.92 -12.32
C ASN A 83 0.88 -8.21 -11.06
N THR A 84 1.81 -7.56 -10.33
CA THR A 84 1.46 -6.72 -9.17
C THR A 84 0.52 -5.58 -9.56
N ARG A 85 0.79 -4.90 -10.67
CA ARG A 85 -0.06 -3.80 -11.15
C ARG A 85 -1.45 -4.28 -11.50
N LYS A 86 -1.58 -5.37 -12.26
CA LYS A 86 -2.88 -5.95 -12.61
C LYS A 86 -3.70 -6.32 -11.35
N ALA A 87 -3.06 -6.92 -10.35
CA ALA A 87 -3.71 -7.24 -9.08
C ALA A 87 -4.15 -5.98 -8.32
N ALA A 88 -3.30 -4.93 -8.28
CA ALA A 88 -3.61 -3.66 -7.64
C ALA A 88 -4.76 -2.92 -8.34
N ASP A 89 -4.80 -2.91 -9.68
CA ASP A 89 -5.87 -2.27 -10.45
C ASP A 89 -7.22 -2.95 -10.18
N THR A 90 -7.26 -4.29 -10.14
CA THR A 90 -8.46 -5.06 -9.80
C THR A 90 -8.90 -4.77 -8.35
N GLY A 91 -7.96 -4.77 -7.40
CA GLY A 91 -8.25 -4.45 -6.00
C GLY A 91 -8.85 -3.06 -5.84
N THR A 92 -8.23 -2.07 -6.47
CA THR A 92 -8.70 -0.69 -6.46
C THR A 92 -10.13 -0.54 -7.02
N ALA A 93 -10.41 -1.19 -8.15
CA ALA A 93 -11.74 -1.16 -8.75
C ALA A 93 -12.80 -1.86 -7.87
N ALA A 94 -12.43 -2.95 -7.20
CA ALA A 94 -13.33 -3.63 -6.27
C ALA A 94 -13.64 -2.76 -5.03
N HIS A 95 -12.63 -2.11 -4.43
CA HIS A 95 -12.82 -1.21 -3.28
C HIS A 95 -13.75 -0.03 -3.63
N ASP A 96 -13.61 0.57 -4.82
CA ASP A 96 -14.53 1.62 -5.29
C ASP A 96 -15.99 1.14 -5.36
N LEU A 97 -16.20 -0.09 -5.84
CA LEU A 97 -17.54 -0.68 -5.87
C LEU A 97 -18.07 -0.97 -4.45
N PHE A 98 -17.22 -1.49 -3.55
CA PHE A 98 -17.59 -1.76 -2.16
C PHE A 98 -18.01 -0.50 -1.42
N GLU A 99 -17.23 0.59 -1.56
CA GLU A 99 -17.57 1.90 -0.98
C GLU A 99 -18.94 2.38 -1.45
N ARG A 100 -19.20 2.32 -2.77
CA ARG A 100 -20.46 2.75 -3.36
C ARG A 100 -21.65 1.90 -2.90
N MET A 101 -21.47 0.58 -2.83
CA MET A 101 -22.50 -0.35 -2.33
C MET A 101 -22.81 -0.09 -0.84
N ALA A 102 -21.78 0.10 -0.01
CA ALA A 102 -21.93 0.41 1.41
C ALA A 102 -22.65 1.75 1.64
N LYS A 103 -22.50 2.72 0.72
CA LYS A 103 -23.27 3.98 0.71
C LYS A 103 -24.70 3.84 0.15
N GLY A 104 -25.11 2.66 -0.31
CA GLY A 104 -26.42 2.43 -0.90
C GLY A 104 -26.57 2.99 -2.33
N GLU A 105 -25.46 3.26 -3.01
CA GLU A 105 -25.50 3.76 -4.38
C GLU A 105 -25.87 2.64 -5.37
N THR A 106 -26.69 2.98 -6.35
CA THR A 106 -26.96 2.07 -7.46
C THR A 106 -25.75 1.93 -8.36
N LEU A 107 -25.25 0.70 -8.51
CA LEU A 107 -24.18 0.42 -9.45
C LEU A 107 -24.71 0.44 -10.89
N GLY A 108 -23.97 1.08 -11.79
CA GLY A 108 -24.19 0.95 -13.23
C GLY A 108 -23.67 -0.40 -13.75
N ARG A 109 -23.29 -0.45 -15.03
CA ARG A 109 -22.70 -1.66 -15.62
C ARG A 109 -21.35 -1.98 -14.94
N VAL A 110 -21.24 -3.15 -14.34
CA VAL A 110 -20.03 -3.68 -13.73
C VAL A 110 -19.24 -4.49 -14.76
N HIS A 111 -17.91 -4.44 -14.72
CA HIS A 111 -17.07 -5.27 -15.56
C HIS A 111 -17.23 -6.75 -15.14
N PRO A 112 -17.33 -7.72 -16.09
CA PRO A 112 -17.54 -9.14 -15.76
C PRO A 112 -16.55 -9.71 -14.73
N ASP A 113 -15.28 -9.30 -14.78
CA ASP A 113 -14.25 -9.75 -13.81
C ASP A 113 -14.52 -9.27 -12.38
N LEU A 114 -15.33 -8.22 -12.20
CA LEU A 114 -15.67 -7.65 -10.89
C LEU A 114 -17.04 -8.11 -10.37
N GLU A 115 -17.89 -8.68 -11.22
CA GLU A 115 -19.22 -9.17 -10.82
C GLU A 115 -19.20 -10.17 -9.64
N PRO A 116 -18.24 -11.15 -9.57
CA PRO A 116 -18.16 -12.04 -8.43
C PRO A 116 -17.85 -11.31 -7.11
N PHE A 117 -17.00 -10.27 -7.15
CA PHE A 117 -16.68 -9.48 -5.96
C PHE A 117 -17.90 -8.67 -5.49
N VAL A 118 -18.64 -8.05 -6.41
CA VAL A 118 -19.87 -7.31 -6.12
C VAL A 118 -20.91 -8.23 -5.47
N ARG A 119 -21.14 -9.42 -6.05
CA ARG A 119 -22.09 -10.40 -5.51
C ARG A 119 -21.73 -10.80 -4.08
N HIS A 120 -20.48 -11.13 -3.82
CA HIS A 120 -20.05 -11.57 -2.49
C HIS A 120 -19.99 -10.42 -1.47
N PHE A 121 -19.74 -9.21 -1.91
CA PHE A 121 -19.85 -8.05 -1.02
C PHE A 121 -21.32 -7.73 -0.68
N ASP A 122 -22.26 -7.88 -1.63
CA ASP A 122 -23.69 -7.76 -1.37
C ASP A 122 -24.18 -8.83 -0.37
N GLU A 123 -23.73 -10.07 -0.54
CA GLU A 123 -24.00 -11.15 0.40
C GLU A 123 -23.47 -10.84 1.82
N PHE A 124 -22.25 -10.28 1.92
CA PHE A 124 -21.71 -9.80 3.19
C PHE A 124 -22.61 -8.71 3.80
N LEU A 125 -22.99 -7.68 3.04
CA LEU A 125 -23.85 -6.60 3.52
C LEU A 125 -25.20 -7.10 4.04
N THR A 126 -25.81 -8.05 3.34
CA THR A 126 -27.11 -8.60 3.71
C THR A 126 -27.05 -9.56 4.89
N THR A 127 -25.93 -10.29 5.05
CA THR A 127 -25.73 -11.30 6.09
C THR A 127 -25.27 -10.67 7.40
N VAL A 128 -24.23 -9.83 7.33
CA VAL A 128 -23.56 -9.24 8.52
C VAL A 128 -24.22 -7.93 8.94
N LYS A 129 -24.75 -7.17 7.97
CA LYS A 129 -25.41 -5.87 8.20
C LYS A 129 -24.57 -4.88 8.99
N PRO A 130 -23.33 -4.57 8.55
CA PRO A 130 -22.47 -3.65 9.25
C PRO A 130 -23.08 -2.24 9.26
N GLU A 131 -22.98 -1.55 10.40
CA GLU A 131 -23.31 -0.14 10.50
C GLU A 131 -22.03 0.69 10.30
N TYR A 132 -21.88 1.27 9.11
CA TYR A 132 -20.69 2.07 8.76
C TYR A 132 -20.78 3.46 9.37
N HIS A 133 -19.81 3.82 10.24
CA HIS A 133 -19.67 5.15 10.80
C HIS A 133 -18.78 6.06 9.95
N PHE A 134 -17.66 5.50 9.44
CA PHE A 134 -16.71 6.20 8.58
C PHE A 134 -16.22 5.27 7.47
N MET A 135 -16.02 5.81 6.27
CA MET A 135 -15.48 5.08 5.11
C MET A 135 -14.56 5.97 4.28
N GLU A 136 -13.42 5.40 3.84
CA GLU A 136 -12.45 6.05 2.93
C GLU A 136 -12.02 7.44 3.43
N GLU A 137 -11.83 7.58 4.74
CA GLU A 137 -11.32 8.78 5.36
C GLU A 137 -9.85 8.62 5.77
N THR A 138 -9.24 9.65 6.33
CA THR A 138 -7.81 9.66 6.64
C THR A 138 -7.59 9.80 8.13
N VAL A 139 -6.89 8.85 8.76
CA VAL A 139 -6.33 9.04 10.10
C VAL A 139 -5.08 9.91 10.03
N TRP A 140 -4.87 10.71 11.06
CA TRP A 140 -3.73 11.60 11.18
C TRP A 140 -3.15 11.57 12.59
N SER A 141 -1.84 11.35 12.68
CA SER A 141 -1.11 11.48 13.93
C SER A 141 -0.13 12.66 13.84
N ASP A 142 -0.39 13.70 14.64
CA ASP A 142 0.55 14.80 14.86
C ASP A 142 1.66 14.37 15.81
N THR A 143 1.33 13.50 16.79
CA THR A 143 2.27 13.00 17.81
C THR A 143 3.38 12.16 17.21
N HIS A 144 3.06 11.27 16.26
CA HIS A 144 4.01 10.32 15.67
C HIS A 144 4.30 10.61 14.19
N GLU A 145 3.75 11.71 13.67
CA GLU A 145 4.00 12.22 12.31
C GLU A 145 3.77 11.15 11.22
N TYR A 146 2.55 10.60 11.17
CA TYR A 146 2.09 9.71 10.11
C TYR A 146 0.62 9.96 9.77
N ALA A 147 0.18 9.45 8.63
CA ALA A 147 -1.22 9.45 8.22
C ALA A 147 -1.56 8.20 7.40
N GLY A 148 -2.84 7.89 7.27
CA GLY A 148 -3.25 6.76 6.45
C GLY A 148 -4.73 6.82 6.09
N SER A 149 -5.08 6.48 4.86
CA SER A 149 -6.48 6.26 4.49
C SER A 149 -6.88 4.85 4.88
N PHE A 150 -8.02 4.73 5.54
CA PHE A 150 -8.60 3.46 5.96
C PHE A 150 -9.88 3.16 5.18
N ASP A 151 -10.20 1.88 5.02
CA ASP A 151 -11.36 1.47 4.23
C ASP A 151 -12.67 1.75 4.98
N ALA A 152 -12.79 1.30 6.24
CA ALA A 152 -13.99 1.54 7.03
C ALA A 152 -13.74 1.48 8.55
N PHE A 153 -14.64 2.14 9.28
CA PHE A 153 -14.90 1.94 10.70
C PHE A 153 -16.39 1.67 10.86
N ALA A 154 -16.73 0.50 11.36
CA ALA A 154 -18.11 0.02 11.41
C ALA A 154 -18.42 -0.68 12.72
N GLU A 155 -19.71 -0.72 13.07
CA GLU A 155 -20.24 -1.53 14.15
C GLU A 155 -20.84 -2.82 13.58
N ILE A 156 -20.43 -3.96 14.14
CA ILE A 156 -20.86 -5.30 13.78
C ILE A 156 -21.17 -6.06 15.07
N ASP A 157 -22.40 -6.53 15.22
CA ASP A 157 -22.87 -7.24 16.43
C ASP A 157 -22.57 -6.49 17.75
N GLY A 158 -22.62 -5.14 17.71
CA GLY A 158 -22.35 -4.26 18.86
C GLY A 158 -20.87 -3.97 19.12
N GLU A 159 -19.95 -4.52 18.34
CA GLU A 159 -18.52 -4.21 18.40
C GLU A 159 -18.10 -3.19 17.36
N LYS A 160 -17.35 -2.16 17.77
CA LYS A 160 -16.81 -1.12 16.87
C LYS A 160 -15.43 -1.51 16.36
N LEU A 161 -15.35 -1.76 15.06
CA LEU A 161 -14.19 -2.37 14.44
C LEU A 161 -13.57 -1.47 13.37
N TRP A 162 -12.24 -1.37 13.39
CA TRP A 162 -11.47 -0.92 12.24
C TRP A 162 -11.47 -2.03 11.19
N MET A 163 -11.91 -1.72 10.00
CA MET A 163 -12.04 -2.70 8.92
C MET A 163 -11.10 -2.39 7.76
N ASP A 164 -10.56 -3.45 7.19
CA ASP A 164 -9.75 -3.41 5.98
C ASP A 164 -10.30 -4.45 5.00
N ASN A 165 -10.56 -4.02 3.76
CA ASN A 165 -11.07 -4.88 2.71
C ASN A 165 -9.90 -5.46 1.90
N LYS A 166 -9.88 -6.75 1.69
CA LYS A 166 -8.85 -7.43 0.90
C LYS A 166 -9.45 -8.27 -0.22
N THR A 167 -8.84 -8.18 -1.39
CA THR A 167 -9.22 -8.97 -2.58
C THR A 167 -8.07 -9.85 -3.06
N THR A 168 -6.97 -9.90 -2.30
CA THR A 168 -5.70 -10.55 -2.67
C THR A 168 -5.84 -12.07 -2.77
N ARG A 169 -5.17 -12.68 -3.75
CA ARG A 169 -5.13 -14.15 -3.91
C ARG A 169 -4.30 -14.85 -2.85
N SER A 170 -3.29 -14.20 -2.31
CA SER A 170 -2.40 -14.74 -1.28
C SER A 170 -3.03 -14.85 0.11
N GLY A 171 -4.25 -14.33 0.29
CA GLY A 171 -4.93 -14.36 1.57
C GLY A 171 -4.73 -13.08 2.38
N ILE A 172 -4.98 -13.20 3.70
CA ILE A 172 -4.79 -12.13 4.68
C ILE A 172 -3.37 -12.28 5.24
N HIS A 173 -2.59 -11.21 5.18
CA HIS A 173 -1.23 -11.17 5.72
C HIS A 173 -1.23 -10.49 7.09
N GLU A 174 -0.38 -10.94 7.99
CA GLU A 174 -0.35 -10.53 9.40
C GLU A 174 -0.05 -9.03 9.58
N GLU A 175 0.64 -8.42 8.63
CA GLU A 175 0.95 -6.99 8.66
C GLU A 175 -0.29 -6.08 8.67
N VAL A 176 -1.47 -6.61 8.32
CA VAL A 176 -2.74 -5.87 8.44
C VAL A 176 -3.07 -5.52 9.90
N GLY A 177 -2.66 -6.35 10.86
CA GLY A 177 -2.82 -6.03 12.28
C GLY A 177 -2.05 -4.77 12.69
N ILE A 178 -0.83 -4.62 12.19
CA ILE A 178 -0.01 -3.41 12.39
C ILE A 178 -0.64 -2.20 11.69
N GLN A 179 -1.23 -2.40 10.51
CA GLN A 179 -1.94 -1.36 9.77
C GLN A 179 -3.15 -0.86 10.54
N LEU A 180 -3.99 -1.76 11.03
CA LEU A 180 -5.18 -1.41 11.80
C LEU A 180 -4.83 -0.80 13.16
N ALA A 181 -3.74 -1.25 13.81
CA ALA A 181 -3.23 -0.63 15.03
C ALA A 181 -2.79 0.83 14.77
N ALA A 182 -2.07 1.10 13.67
CA ALA A 182 -1.70 2.46 13.29
C ALA A 182 -2.93 3.35 13.04
N TYR A 183 -4.03 2.80 12.52
CA TYR A 183 -5.28 3.55 12.38
C TYR A 183 -5.94 3.80 13.73
N ARG A 184 -6.04 2.77 14.57
CA ARG A 184 -6.71 2.83 15.88
C ARG A 184 -6.09 3.83 16.84
N PHE A 185 -4.76 3.95 16.83
CA PHE A 185 -3.99 4.77 17.78
C PHE A 185 -3.47 6.08 17.19
N ALA A 186 -4.03 6.54 16.08
CA ALA A 186 -3.79 7.90 15.58
C ALA A 186 -4.43 8.95 16.48
N ASP A 187 -4.15 10.23 16.24
CA ASP A 187 -4.68 11.32 17.09
C ASP A 187 -6.07 11.77 16.62
N SER A 188 -6.37 11.68 15.33
CA SER A 188 -7.61 12.21 14.77
C SER A 188 -7.96 11.57 13.42
N ILE A 189 -9.21 11.76 13.01
CA ILE A 189 -9.68 11.48 11.64
C ILE A 189 -9.90 12.82 10.92
N ILE A 190 -9.35 12.94 9.72
CA ILE A 190 -9.66 14.02 8.78
C ILE A 190 -10.73 13.48 7.84
N ARG A 191 -11.91 14.05 7.94
CA ARG A 191 -13.09 13.63 7.17
C ARG A 191 -13.05 14.12 5.74
N ASN A 192 -13.86 13.49 4.89
CA ASN A 192 -14.00 13.87 3.49
C ASN A 192 -14.56 15.29 3.27
N ASP A 193 -15.25 15.87 4.25
CA ASP A 193 -15.70 17.27 4.24
C ASP A 193 -14.61 18.27 4.68
N GLY A 194 -13.44 17.77 5.10
CA GLY A 194 -12.31 18.53 5.61
C GLY A 194 -12.38 18.75 7.13
N GLY A 195 -13.44 18.31 7.80
CA GLY A 195 -13.55 18.39 9.25
C GLY A 195 -12.56 17.44 9.94
N ARG A 196 -12.08 17.80 11.12
CA ARG A 196 -11.19 16.97 11.95
C ARG A 196 -11.91 16.57 13.22
N ILE A 197 -11.95 15.29 13.51
CA ILE A 197 -12.60 14.73 14.68
C ILE A 197 -11.63 13.88 15.51
N PRO A 198 -11.84 13.76 16.84
CA PRO A 198 -11.04 12.86 17.67
C PRO A 198 -11.27 11.40 17.27
N MET A 199 -10.29 10.55 17.60
CA MET A 199 -10.38 9.11 17.32
C MET A 199 -11.55 8.47 18.07
N PRO A 200 -12.38 7.68 17.40
CA PRO A 200 -13.43 6.89 18.04
C PRO A 200 -12.82 5.78 18.91
N LYS A 201 -13.51 5.40 19.97
CA LYS A 201 -13.19 4.17 20.70
C LYS A 201 -13.53 2.98 19.83
N ALA A 202 -12.62 2.03 19.76
CA ALA A 202 -12.76 0.80 19.00
C ALA A 202 -12.51 -0.43 19.89
N ASP A 203 -13.26 -1.49 19.66
CA ASP A 203 -13.13 -2.75 20.38
C ASP A 203 -12.05 -3.62 19.74
N GLY A 204 -11.87 -3.52 18.42
CA GLY A 204 -10.90 -4.32 17.71
C GLY A 204 -10.74 -3.95 16.24
N GLY A 205 -10.28 -4.92 15.47
CA GLY A 205 -10.16 -4.84 14.02
C GLY A 205 -10.65 -6.08 13.31
N ALA A 206 -11.02 -5.95 12.05
CA ALA A 206 -11.41 -7.06 11.21
C ALA A 206 -10.95 -6.84 9.76
N VAL A 207 -10.73 -7.94 9.06
CA VAL A 207 -10.50 -7.96 7.61
C VAL A 207 -11.68 -8.62 6.92
N LEU A 208 -12.29 -7.92 6.00
CA LEU A 208 -13.22 -8.49 5.04
C LEU A 208 -12.44 -8.92 3.80
N HIS A 209 -12.27 -10.24 3.64
CA HIS A 209 -11.60 -10.81 2.49
C HIS A 209 -12.62 -11.30 1.47
N VAL A 210 -12.75 -10.58 0.36
CA VAL A 210 -13.69 -10.88 -0.73
C VAL A 210 -12.92 -11.45 -1.92
N ARG A 211 -13.37 -12.58 -2.41
CA ARG A 211 -12.78 -13.32 -3.52
C ARG A 211 -13.86 -13.69 -4.56
N PRO A 212 -13.51 -14.04 -5.79
CA PRO A 212 -14.48 -14.60 -6.73
C PRO A 212 -15.17 -15.87 -6.23
N GLU A 213 -14.52 -16.62 -5.32
CA GLU A 213 -14.99 -17.88 -4.77
C GLU A 213 -15.87 -17.72 -3.52
N GLY A 214 -15.86 -16.54 -2.87
CA GLY A 214 -16.60 -16.28 -1.65
C GLY A 214 -16.03 -15.13 -0.83
N TRP A 215 -16.58 -14.94 0.36
CA TRP A 215 -16.10 -13.94 1.30
C TRP A 215 -15.91 -14.53 2.69
N LYS A 216 -15.09 -13.86 3.51
CA LYS A 216 -14.95 -14.15 4.93
C LYS A 216 -14.61 -12.87 5.70
N LEU A 217 -15.22 -12.72 6.86
CA LEU A 217 -14.86 -11.69 7.84
C LEU A 217 -13.98 -12.35 8.91
N VAL A 218 -12.80 -11.79 9.14
CA VAL A 218 -11.81 -12.37 10.04
C VAL A 218 -11.39 -11.32 11.06
N PRO A 219 -11.58 -11.57 12.38
CA PRO A 219 -11.09 -10.67 13.42
C PRO A 219 -9.57 -10.60 13.39
N VAL A 220 -9.03 -9.42 13.63
CA VAL A 220 -7.59 -9.13 13.59
C VAL A 220 -7.20 -8.34 14.82
N ARG A 221 -6.14 -8.76 15.51
CA ARG A 221 -5.52 -7.95 16.57
C ARG A 221 -5.05 -6.61 16.01
N CYS A 222 -5.33 -5.54 16.75
CA CYS A 222 -4.83 -4.19 16.47
C CYS A 222 -4.65 -3.43 17.80
N ASP A 223 -3.92 -4.03 18.72
CA ASP A 223 -3.67 -3.54 20.08
C ASP A 223 -2.40 -2.66 20.17
N GLU A 224 -2.12 -2.19 21.38
CA GLU A 224 -0.98 -1.33 21.69
C GLU A 224 0.37 -1.99 21.35
N GLU A 225 0.52 -3.31 21.57
CA GLU A 225 1.74 -4.04 21.22
C GLU A 225 2.05 -3.94 19.71
N LEU A 226 1.03 -4.11 18.86
CA LEU A 226 1.18 -3.95 17.41
C LEU A 226 1.42 -2.50 17.01
N PHE A 227 0.87 -1.56 17.75
CA PHE A 227 1.14 -0.14 17.53
C PHE A 227 2.58 0.23 17.88
N GLU A 228 3.15 -0.31 18.97
CA GLU A 228 4.57 -0.13 19.28
C GLU A 228 5.48 -0.68 18.18
N ILE A 229 5.15 -1.84 17.62
CA ILE A 229 5.85 -2.38 16.44
C ILE A 229 5.76 -1.41 15.26
N PHE A 230 4.60 -0.81 15.01
CA PHE A 230 4.45 0.21 13.99
C PHE A 230 5.36 1.42 14.22
N LEU A 231 5.49 1.89 15.47
CA LEU A 231 6.37 3.00 15.82
C LEU A 231 7.85 2.66 15.59
N HIS A 232 8.29 1.44 15.85
CA HIS A 232 9.63 0.99 15.48
C HIS A 232 9.85 1.01 13.96
N LEU A 233 8.87 0.59 13.19
CA LEU A 233 8.93 0.69 11.72
C LEU A 233 8.95 2.15 11.25
N ARG A 234 8.26 3.06 11.95
CA ARG A 234 8.31 4.50 11.67
C ARG A 234 9.71 5.07 11.84
N GLU A 235 10.46 4.63 12.87
CA GLU A 235 11.85 5.02 13.07
C GLU A 235 12.78 4.42 11.99
N ILE A 236 12.58 3.15 11.59
CA ILE A 236 13.31 2.55 10.48
C ILE A 236 13.02 3.31 9.17
N PHE A 237 11.77 3.72 8.95
CA PHE A 237 11.40 4.53 7.80
C PHE A 237 12.15 5.88 7.81
N ARG A 238 12.22 6.55 8.97
CA ARG A 238 12.97 7.80 9.15
C ARG A 238 14.44 7.61 8.82
N TYR A 239 15.05 6.55 9.34
CA TYR A 239 16.43 6.19 9.01
C TYR A 239 16.63 6.05 7.49
N GLU A 240 15.81 5.22 6.83
CA GLU A 240 15.96 4.92 5.41
C GLU A 240 15.73 6.14 4.48
N LYS A 241 14.83 7.05 4.85
CA LYS A 241 14.41 8.15 3.98
C LYS A 241 15.09 9.48 4.31
N GLU A 242 15.50 9.70 5.54
CA GLU A 242 15.98 11.01 6.01
C GLU A 242 17.44 10.97 6.51
N ILE A 243 17.84 9.94 7.25
CA ILE A 243 19.13 9.89 7.93
C ILE A 243 20.21 9.22 7.08
N LYS A 244 19.90 8.08 6.46
CA LYS A 244 20.86 7.20 5.78
C LYS A 244 21.82 7.92 4.82
N SER A 245 21.31 8.88 4.05
CA SER A 245 22.12 9.63 3.08
C SER A 245 23.11 10.60 3.70
N THR A 246 23.01 10.87 5.01
CA THR A 246 23.87 11.82 5.74
C THR A 246 25.00 11.14 6.52
N ILE A 247 24.99 9.79 6.60
CA ILE A 247 25.91 9.03 7.48
C ILE A 247 27.32 8.97 6.91
N VAL A 248 27.44 8.76 5.60
CA VAL A 248 28.74 8.66 4.94
C VAL A 248 29.12 10.04 4.40
N GLY A 249 30.17 10.61 4.96
CA GLY A 249 30.74 11.91 4.55
C GLY A 249 31.39 11.85 3.17
N ARG A 250 31.93 12.98 2.76
CA ARG A 250 32.72 13.06 1.54
C ARG A 250 34.05 12.35 1.73
N GLU A 251 34.58 11.81 0.64
CA GLU A 251 35.92 11.26 0.59
C GLU A 251 36.96 12.32 1.06
N VAL A 252 37.80 11.94 2.00
CA VAL A 252 38.83 12.83 2.58
C VAL A 252 40.20 12.63 1.92
N ALA A 253 40.45 11.41 1.44
CA ALA A 253 41.64 11.05 0.68
C ALA A 253 41.34 9.77 -0.16
N SER A 254 42.00 9.67 -1.30
CA SER A 254 42.00 8.46 -2.14
C SER A 254 43.43 8.14 -2.60
N GLY A 255 43.68 6.84 -2.78
CA GLY A 255 44.85 6.35 -3.47
C GLY A 255 44.72 6.49 -4.99
N PRO A 256 45.80 6.19 -5.77
CA PRO A 256 45.70 6.16 -7.23
C PRO A 256 44.63 5.14 -7.68
N ALA A 257 43.67 5.62 -8.49
CA ALA A 257 42.66 4.74 -9.07
C ALA A 257 43.34 3.76 -10.03
N GLU A 258 43.20 2.45 -9.81
CA GLU A 258 43.53 1.47 -10.84
C GLU A 258 42.67 1.74 -12.06
N ALA A 259 43.30 1.83 -13.24
CA ALA A 259 42.60 2.06 -14.49
C ALA A 259 41.68 0.86 -14.81
N THR A 260 40.41 0.94 -14.42
CA THR A 260 39.40 -0.01 -14.85
C THR A 260 39.06 0.27 -16.31
N THR A 261 39.54 -0.58 -17.21
CA THR A 261 39.12 -0.63 -18.60
C THR A 261 37.68 -1.16 -18.68
N SER A 262 36.70 -0.32 -18.45
CA SER A 262 35.32 -0.56 -18.89
C SER A 262 34.62 0.78 -19.09
N GLY A 263 34.35 1.07 -20.36
CA GLY A 263 33.68 2.30 -20.77
C GLY A 263 32.23 2.35 -20.31
N SER A 264 31.96 3.27 -19.41
CA SER A 264 30.62 3.81 -19.20
C SER A 264 30.79 5.25 -18.70
N LYS A 265 30.57 6.21 -19.59
CA LYS A 265 30.53 7.64 -19.25
C LYS A 265 29.30 7.91 -18.36
N ARG A 266 29.46 7.84 -17.04
CA ARG A 266 28.50 8.43 -16.13
C ARG A 266 28.73 9.94 -16.05
N ARG A 267 27.74 10.71 -16.49
CA ARG A 267 27.69 12.17 -16.33
C ARG A 267 27.61 12.52 -14.84
N ALA A 268 28.60 13.21 -14.34
CA ALA A 268 28.63 13.70 -12.95
C ALA A 268 27.52 14.76 -12.72
N PRO A 269 26.86 14.77 -11.56
CA PRO A 269 25.93 15.85 -11.21
C PRO A 269 26.71 17.12 -10.87
N ARG A 270 26.25 18.25 -11.40
CA ARG A 270 26.79 19.59 -11.09
C ARG A 270 26.56 19.91 -9.62
N ALA A 271 27.62 20.15 -8.86
CA ALA A 271 27.57 20.72 -7.53
C ALA A 271 27.01 22.13 -7.58
N LYS A 272 25.97 22.41 -6.78
CA LYS A 272 25.56 23.78 -6.47
C LYS A 272 26.53 24.33 -5.41
N ALA A 273 27.19 25.43 -5.73
CA ALA A 273 27.93 26.22 -4.77
C ALA A 273 26.96 26.85 -3.74
N ILE A 274 27.47 26.97 -2.51
CA ILE A 274 26.82 27.64 -1.40
C ILE A 274 26.71 29.13 -1.69
#